data_9b8559eb832c33c726b18f5255696a8d
#
_entry.id   9b8559eb832c33c726b18f5255696a8d
#
_cell.length_a   1.000
_cell.length_b   1.000
_cell.length_c   1.000
_cell.angle_alpha   90.00
_cell.angle_beta   90.00
_cell.angle_gamma   90.00
#
_symmetry.space_group_name_H-M   'P 1'
#
loop_
_entity.id
_entity.type
_entity.pdbx_description
1 polymer ?
#
loop_
_entity_poly.entity_id
_entity_poly.type
_entity_poly.pdbx_seq_one_letter_code
_entity_poly.pdbx_strand_id
1 'polypeptide(L)'
;IRGYCDHYSHEGEYVVVGRQGALCGNVRLIQGQNYLSEHAIAVRANEKNDTKFLLYLLDFMNLGQYSDQGAQPGLAVNKLLRLKCNVPEKKTQSKISSFLLTYDKQIAAQERLLSFLTDQRKAFLQQLFI
;
A
#
# COMPACT_ATOMS: atom_id res chain seq x y z
N ILE A 1 7.01 -7.00 -5.14
CA ILE A 1 6.84 -8.11 -6.11
C ILE A 1 7.98 -9.08 -5.89
N ARG A 2 7.68 -10.35 -5.65
CA ARG A 2 8.68 -11.41 -5.44
C ARG A 2 8.98 -12.21 -6.71
N GLY A 3 8.11 -12.10 -7.73
CA GLY A 3 8.24 -12.84 -8.98
C GLY A 3 6.95 -12.79 -9.80
N TYR A 4 6.95 -13.57 -10.85
CA TYR A 4 5.80 -13.78 -11.73
C TYR A 4 5.33 -15.22 -11.61
N CYS A 5 4.02 -15.44 -11.67
CA CYS A 5 3.37 -16.74 -11.71
C CYS A 5 2.50 -16.83 -12.97
N ASP A 6 2.30 -18.03 -13.43
CA ASP A 6 1.42 -18.39 -14.56
C ASP A 6 -0.05 -18.52 -14.14
N HIS A 7 -0.34 -18.40 -12.84
CA HIS A 7 -1.69 -18.44 -12.27
C HIS A 7 -1.89 -17.31 -11.26
N TYR A 8 -3.13 -16.94 -11.01
CA TYR A 8 -3.52 -15.92 -10.03
C TYR A 8 -4.47 -16.51 -8.99
N SER A 9 -4.43 -15.94 -7.79
CA SER A 9 -5.34 -16.29 -6.68
C SER A 9 -6.43 -15.24 -6.46
N HIS A 10 -6.21 -13.99 -6.91
CA HIS A 10 -7.10 -12.86 -6.73
C HIS A 10 -7.21 -12.05 -8.02
N GLU A 11 -8.44 -11.64 -8.35
CA GLU A 11 -8.73 -10.78 -9.50
C GLU A 11 -9.60 -9.60 -9.06
N GLY A 12 -9.26 -8.39 -9.52
CA GLY A 12 -9.95 -7.16 -9.19
C GLY A 12 -9.10 -6.20 -8.37
N GLU A 13 -9.76 -5.35 -7.59
CA GLU A 13 -9.12 -4.33 -6.77
C GLU A 13 -9.16 -4.74 -5.30
N TYR A 14 -7.98 -4.80 -4.67
CA TYR A 14 -7.82 -5.17 -3.27
C TYR A 14 -6.81 -4.25 -2.57
N VAL A 15 -7.03 -4.03 -1.28
CA VAL A 15 -5.98 -3.54 -0.40
C VAL A 15 -5.27 -4.76 0.21
N VAL A 16 -3.96 -4.82 0.06
CA VAL A 16 -3.15 -5.91 0.59
C VAL A 16 -2.37 -5.42 1.80
N VAL A 17 -2.46 -6.16 2.89
CA VAL A 17 -1.72 -5.90 4.13
C VAL A 17 -0.67 -6.99 4.32
N GLY A 18 0.58 -6.58 4.54
CA GLY A 18 1.66 -7.50 4.87
C GLY A 18 1.39 -8.21 6.21
N ARG A 19 1.50 -9.53 6.22
CA ARG A 19 1.18 -10.34 7.40
C ARG A 19 2.40 -10.67 8.25
N GLN A 20 3.58 -10.79 7.66
CA GLN A 20 4.79 -11.28 8.33
C GLN A 20 6.06 -10.55 7.90
N GLY A 21 7.06 -10.57 8.80
CA GLY A 21 8.40 -10.06 8.54
C GLY A 21 8.48 -8.54 8.42
N ALA A 22 9.48 -8.03 7.69
CA ALA A 22 9.75 -6.60 7.55
C ALA A 22 8.61 -5.79 6.91
N LEU A 23 7.69 -6.45 6.19
CA LEU A 23 6.53 -5.81 5.57
C LEU A 23 5.26 -5.99 6.40
N CYS A 24 5.36 -6.49 7.64
CA CYS A 24 4.22 -6.67 8.52
C CYS A 24 3.52 -5.34 8.78
N GLY A 25 2.22 -5.26 8.48
CA GLY A 25 1.43 -4.05 8.60
C GLY A 25 1.50 -3.07 7.42
N ASN A 26 2.41 -3.26 6.47
CA ASN A 26 2.45 -2.44 5.26
C ASN A 26 1.20 -2.65 4.41
N VAL A 27 0.68 -1.55 3.87
CA VAL A 27 -0.56 -1.52 3.11
C VAL A 27 -0.29 -1.16 1.65
N ARG A 28 -0.91 -1.85 0.72
CA ARG A 28 -0.78 -1.59 -0.73
C ARG A 28 -2.09 -1.82 -1.46
N LEU A 29 -2.35 -1.00 -2.48
CA LEU A 29 -3.40 -1.26 -3.46
C LEU A 29 -2.85 -2.18 -4.56
N ILE A 30 -3.62 -3.21 -4.93
CA ILE A 30 -3.38 -4.04 -6.11
C ILE A 30 -4.60 -4.04 -7.01
N GLN A 31 -4.38 -4.20 -8.31
CA GLN A 31 -5.43 -4.26 -9.33
C GLN A 31 -5.12 -5.35 -10.35
N GLY A 32 -6.18 -5.89 -10.96
CA GLY A 32 -6.08 -6.96 -11.96
C GLY A 32 -5.81 -8.33 -11.34
N GLN A 33 -5.12 -9.18 -12.06
CA GLN A 33 -4.82 -10.54 -11.66
C GLN A 33 -3.51 -10.60 -10.86
N ASN A 34 -3.60 -11.08 -9.62
CA ASN A 34 -2.46 -11.15 -8.71
C ASN A 34 -2.45 -12.49 -7.97
N TYR A 35 -1.26 -13.03 -7.75
CA TYR A 35 -1.06 -14.13 -6.82
C TYR A 35 -0.65 -13.58 -5.45
N LEU A 36 -1.40 -13.92 -4.41
CA LEU A 36 -1.09 -13.56 -3.03
C LEU A 36 -0.73 -14.82 -2.26
N SER A 37 0.42 -14.78 -1.59
CA SER A 37 0.84 -15.85 -0.68
C SER A 37 0.18 -15.69 0.69
N GLU A 38 0.37 -16.71 1.56
CA GLU A 38 -0.10 -16.70 2.96
C GLU A 38 0.50 -15.58 3.82
N HIS A 39 1.53 -14.89 3.33
CA HIS A 39 2.15 -13.74 3.97
C HIS A 39 1.43 -12.41 3.67
N ALA A 40 0.32 -12.46 2.97
CA ALA A 40 -0.50 -11.32 2.63
C ALA A 40 -1.95 -11.51 3.10
N ILE A 41 -2.56 -10.44 3.58
CA ILE A 41 -3.99 -10.37 3.90
C ILE A 41 -4.65 -9.53 2.81
N ALA A 42 -5.59 -10.12 2.07
CA ALA A 42 -6.38 -9.42 1.07
C ALA A 42 -7.62 -8.80 1.72
N VAL A 43 -7.79 -7.50 1.58
CA VAL A 43 -8.96 -6.75 2.05
C VAL A 43 -9.73 -6.25 0.83
N ARG A 44 -10.97 -6.68 0.70
CA ARG A 44 -11.89 -6.24 -0.35
C ARG A 44 -12.93 -5.30 0.23
N ALA A 45 -13.14 -4.15 -0.42
CA ALA A 45 -14.24 -3.27 -0.07
C ALA A 45 -15.58 -3.95 -0.37
N ASN A 46 -16.54 -3.78 0.52
CA ASN A 46 -17.91 -4.12 0.25
C ASN A 46 -18.62 -2.96 -0.47
N GLU A 47 -19.90 -3.13 -0.79
CA GLU A 47 -20.69 -2.13 -1.51
C GLU A 47 -20.78 -0.76 -0.82
N LYS A 48 -20.61 -0.72 0.51
CA LYS A 48 -20.70 0.50 1.33
C LYS A 48 -19.37 1.25 1.45
N ASN A 49 -18.27 0.64 1.00
CA ASN A 49 -16.93 1.19 1.16
C ASN A 49 -16.24 1.43 -0.18
N ASP A 50 -15.32 2.38 -0.18
CA ASP A 50 -14.43 2.70 -1.29
C ASP A 50 -13.06 2.06 -1.05
N THR A 51 -12.54 1.30 -2.01
CA THR A 51 -11.28 0.55 -1.84
C THR A 51 -10.08 1.48 -1.61
N LYS A 52 -10.04 2.62 -2.29
CA LYS A 52 -8.95 3.58 -2.16
C LYS A 52 -9.02 4.31 -0.81
N PHE A 53 -10.22 4.57 -0.33
CA PHE A 53 -10.41 5.08 1.03
C PHE A 53 -9.91 4.07 2.07
N LEU A 54 -10.21 2.78 1.89
CA LEU A 54 -9.69 1.73 2.78
C LEU A 54 -8.18 1.66 2.76
N LEU A 55 -7.53 1.86 1.61
CA LEU A 55 -6.07 1.95 1.54
C LEU A 55 -5.53 2.99 2.52
N TYR A 56 -6.02 4.23 2.43
CA TYR A 56 -5.56 5.32 3.30
C TYR A 56 -5.93 5.12 4.77
N LEU A 57 -7.13 4.59 5.03
CA LEU A 57 -7.56 4.30 6.39
C LEU A 57 -6.66 3.26 7.05
N LEU A 58 -6.38 2.15 6.37
CA LEU A 58 -5.55 1.07 6.90
C LEU A 58 -4.08 1.49 7.05
N ASP A 59 -3.58 2.32 6.14
CA ASP A 59 -2.25 2.92 6.24
C ASP A 59 -2.15 3.86 7.46
N PHE A 60 -3.12 4.76 7.61
CA PHE A 60 -3.21 5.66 8.77
C PHE A 60 -3.29 4.90 10.10
N MET A 61 -3.98 3.76 10.13
CA MET A 61 -4.09 2.92 11.33
C MET A 61 -2.76 2.27 11.76
N ASN A 62 -1.71 2.35 10.93
CA ASN A 62 -0.39 1.76 11.23
C ASN A 62 -0.50 0.32 11.77
N LEU A 63 -1.00 -0.57 10.93
CA LEU A 63 -1.39 -1.93 11.34
C LEU A 63 -0.25 -2.75 11.93
N GLY A 64 1.00 -2.39 11.66
CA GLY A 64 2.18 -3.02 12.27
C GLY A 64 2.19 -2.96 13.80
N GLN A 65 1.55 -1.95 14.41
CA GLN A 65 1.45 -1.85 15.88
C GLN A 65 0.66 -2.99 16.53
N TYR A 66 -0.19 -3.69 15.76
CA TYR A 66 -0.99 -4.82 16.25
C TYR A 66 -0.31 -6.18 16.02
N SER A 67 0.90 -6.18 15.46
CA SER A 67 1.67 -7.40 15.25
C SER A 67 2.15 -7.99 16.59
N ASP A 68 2.33 -9.32 16.59
CA ASP A 68 2.98 -9.99 17.72
C ASP A 68 4.45 -9.60 17.73
N GLN A 69 4.94 -9.15 18.91
CA GLN A 69 6.34 -8.82 19.11
C GLN A 69 7.14 -10.12 19.29
N GLY A 70 8.06 -10.36 18.39
CA GLY A 70 8.93 -11.53 18.40
C GLY A 70 10.05 -11.38 17.36
N ALA A 71 10.90 -12.40 17.24
CA ALA A 71 11.96 -12.42 16.23
C ALA A 71 11.44 -12.25 14.80
N GLN A 72 10.20 -12.64 14.55
CA GLN A 72 9.50 -12.42 13.29
C GLN A 72 8.12 -11.82 13.57
N PRO A 73 7.90 -10.51 13.33
CA PRO A 73 6.60 -9.90 13.51
C PRO A 73 5.52 -10.59 12.68
N GLY A 74 4.35 -10.82 13.28
CA GLY A 74 3.22 -11.45 12.62
C GLY A 74 1.90 -10.77 12.95
N LEU A 75 1.05 -10.56 11.95
CA LEU A 75 -0.25 -9.92 12.10
C LEU A 75 -1.36 -10.95 11.89
N ALA A 76 -2.08 -11.26 12.97
CA ALA A 76 -3.17 -12.21 12.92
C ALA A 76 -4.45 -11.54 12.39
N VAL A 77 -5.13 -12.20 11.45
CA VAL A 77 -6.38 -11.70 10.85
C VAL A 77 -7.46 -11.43 11.91
N ASN A 78 -7.56 -12.29 12.93
CA ASN A 78 -8.52 -12.12 14.02
C ASN A 78 -8.29 -10.84 14.84
N LYS A 79 -7.08 -10.32 14.92
CA LYS A 79 -6.79 -9.03 15.54
C LYS A 79 -7.35 -7.88 14.68
N LEU A 80 -7.15 -7.94 13.36
CA LEU A 80 -7.69 -6.94 12.45
C LEU A 80 -9.23 -6.90 12.47
N LEU A 81 -9.88 -8.06 12.51
CA LEU A 81 -11.34 -8.16 12.54
C LEU A 81 -11.98 -7.56 13.80
N ARG A 82 -11.20 -7.38 14.88
CA ARG A 82 -11.67 -6.75 16.13
C ARG A 82 -11.52 -5.24 16.13
N LEU A 83 -10.76 -4.68 15.19
CA LEU A 83 -10.58 -3.24 15.11
C LEU A 83 -11.90 -2.57 14.68
N LYS A 84 -12.25 -1.53 15.41
CA LYS A 84 -13.42 -0.71 15.11
C LYS A 84 -12.98 0.66 14.66
N CYS A 85 -13.52 1.13 13.55
CA CYS A 85 -13.30 2.48 13.05
C CYS A 85 -14.62 3.09 12.60
N ASN A 86 -14.76 4.39 12.80
CA ASN A 86 -15.88 5.13 12.26
C ASN A 86 -15.52 5.55 10.83
N VAL A 87 -16.38 5.21 9.88
CA VAL A 87 -16.21 5.58 8.49
C VAL A 87 -17.40 6.41 8.02
N PRO A 88 -17.17 7.46 7.22
CA PRO A 88 -18.26 8.24 6.66
C PRO A 88 -19.00 7.44 5.58
N GLU A 89 -20.08 7.99 5.06
CA GLU A 89 -20.78 7.43 3.90
C GLU A 89 -19.85 7.31 2.67
N LYS A 90 -20.14 6.36 1.78
CA LYS A 90 -19.29 6.03 0.62
C LYS A 90 -18.96 7.25 -0.26
N LYS A 91 -19.92 8.15 -0.46
CA LYS A 91 -19.70 9.38 -1.24
C LYS A 91 -18.61 10.26 -0.64
N THR A 92 -18.59 10.38 0.68
CA THR A 92 -17.56 11.13 1.40
C THR A 92 -16.23 10.39 1.36
N GLN A 93 -16.23 9.06 1.51
CA GLN A 93 -15.03 8.24 1.34
C GLN A 93 -14.37 8.47 -0.02
N SER A 94 -15.14 8.45 -1.11
CA SER A 94 -14.62 8.68 -2.47
C SER A 94 -14.06 10.08 -2.67
N LYS A 95 -14.63 11.11 -2.02
CA LYS A 95 -14.05 12.46 -2.05
C LYS A 95 -12.71 12.52 -1.33
N ILE A 96 -12.62 11.91 -0.15
CA ILE A 96 -11.38 11.86 0.63
C ILE A 96 -10.29 11.11 -0.14
N SER A 97 -10.60 9.94 -0.68
CA SER A 97 -9.63 9.15 -1.43
C SER A 97 -9.16 9.85 -2.70
N SER A 98 -10.06 10.52 -3.44
CA SER A 98 -9.70 11.32 -4.63
C SER A 98 -8.78 12.48 -4.28
N PHE A 99 -9.04 13.16 -3.16
CA PHE A 99 -8.20 14.25 -2.67
C PHE A 99 -6.79 13.74 -2.33
N LEU A 100 -6.68 12.67 -1.54
CA LEU A 100 -5.38 12.09 -1.15
C LEU A 100 -4.61 11.55 -2.35
N LEU A 101 -5.28 10.89 -3.30
CA LEU A 101 -4.66 10.44 -4.56
C LEU A 101 -4.05 11.57 -5.39
N THR A 102 -4.59 12.79 -5.28
CA THR A 102 -4.00 13.95 -5.97
C THR A 102 -2.63 14.29 -5.37
N TYR A 103 -2.49 14.24 -4.06
CA TYR A 103 -1.20 14.44 -3.38
C TYR A 103 -0.22 13.33 -3.70
N ASP A 104 -0.65 12.06 -3.69
CA ASP A 104 0.23 10.95 -4.07
C ASP A 104 0.79 11.10 -5.48
N LYS A 105 -0.03 11.56 -6.43
CA LYS A 105 0.42 11.85 -7.79
C LYS A 105 1.44 13.00 -7.84
N GLN A 106 1.22 14.04 -7.03
CA GLN A 106 2.16 15.16 -6.94
C GLN A 106 3.49 14.71 -6.31
N ILE A 107 3.44 13.96 -5.22
CA ILE A 107 4.62 13.40 -4.55
C ILE A 107 5.41 12.54 -5.55
N ALA A 108 4.76 11.60 -6.22
CA ALA A 108 5.41 10.74 -7.21
C ALA A 108 6.00 11.51 -8.41
N ALA A 109 5.40 12.63 -8.80
CA ALA A 109 5.95 13.49 -9.85
C ALA A 109 7.22 14.21 -9.38
N GLN A 110 7.22 14.73 -8.14
CA GLN A 110 8.38 15.39 -7.55
C GLN A 110 9.54 14.42 -7.30
N GLU A 111 9.26 13.22 -6.84
CA GLU A 111 10.28 12.17 -6.66
C GLU A 111 10.95 11.80 -8.00
N ARG A 112 10.17 11.68 -9.08
CA ARG A 112 10.72 11.44 -10.43
C ARG A 112 11.59 12.59 -10.91
N LEU A 113 11.17 13.84 -10.68
CA LEU A 113 11.95 15.02 -11.01
C LEU A 113 13.27 15.05 -10.22
N LEU A 114 13.20 14.78 -8.92
CA LEU A 114 14.37 14.72 -8.05
C LEU A 114 15.36 13.65 -8.51
N SER A 115 14.88 12.45 -8.84
CA SER A 115 15.70 11.37 -9.39
C SER A 115 16.40 11.81 -10.68
N PHE A 116 15.64 12.39 -11.63
CA PHE A 116 16.18 12.88 -12.90
C PHE A 116 17.27 13.94 -12.69
N LEU A 117 17.03 14.94 -11.83
CA LEU A 117 18.02 15.99 -11.54
C LEU A 117 19.26 15.43 -10.85
N THR A 118 19.08 14.43 -10.00
CA THR A 118 20.20 13.75 -9.31
C THR A 118 21.07 12.99 -10.31
N ASP A 119 20.46 12.31 -11.28
CA ASP A 119 21.19 11.59 -12.33
C ASP A 119 21.91 12.57 -13.26
N GLN A 120 21.28 13.67 -13.63
CA GLN A 120 21.93 14.74 -14.43
C GLN A 120 23.12 15.34 -13.69
N ARG A 121 22.97 15.68 -12.39
CA ARG A 121 24.07 16.18 -11.59
C ARG A 121 25.24 15.20 -11.58
N LYS A 122 24.98 13.90 -11.41
CA LYS A 122 26.00 12.86 -11.43
C LYS A 122 26.72 12.81 -12.79
N ALA A 123 25.97 12.88 -13.89
CA ALA A 123 26.55 12.89 -15.25
C ALA A 123 27.47 14.11 -15.46
N PHE A 124 27.05 15.31 -15.07
CA PHE A 124 27.86 16.51 -15.16
C PHE A 124 29.15 16.43 -14.31
N LEU A 125 29.04 15.92 -13.08
CA LEU A 125 30.24 15.72 -12.25
C LEU A 125 31.25 14.78 -12.92
N GLN A 126 30.78 13.71 -13.56
CA GLN A 126 31.64 12.80 -14.31
C GLN A 126 32.27 13.47 -15.53
N GLN A 127 31.55 14.35 -16.23
CA GLN A 127 32.09 15.06 -17.41
C GLN A 127 33.06 16.18 -17.05
N LEU A 128 32.86 16.85 -15.90
CA LEU A 128 33.65 18.01 -15.51
C LEU A 128 34.94 17.65 -14.75
N PHE A 129 35.00 16.47 -14.13
CA PHE A 129 36.09 16.08 -13.25
C PHE A 129 36.84 14.79 -13.66
N ILE A 130 36.67 14.37 -14.91
CA ILE A 130 37.44 13.28 -15.50
C ILE A 130 38.44 13.81 -16.54
#